data_3e447c09485b709938de69e329257c6c
#
_entry.id   3e447c09485b709938de69e329257c6c
#
_cell.length_a   1.000
_cell.length_b   1.000
_cell.length_c   1.000
_cell.angle_alpha   90.00
_cell.angle_beta   90.00
_cell.angle_gamma   90.00
#
_symmetry.space_group_name_H-M   'P 1'
#
loop_
_entity.id
_entity.type
_entity.pdbx_description
1 polymer ?
#
loop_
_entity_poly.entity_id
_entity_poly.type
_entity_poly.pdbx_seq_one_letter_code
_entity_poly.pdbx_strand_id
1 'polypeptide(L)'
;QYKLFENHEIEELRLLKNQGYCNENYLLKSEDKQYLIRKFKLQHDRKLEFKIQQLAYDKNIAAKPLLLDEVNGLMICEFLEGKHKSVLDEDDLQKLAQVLRNLHSIHLKSKPLNLKNALSSKSKEIQEAFVILEKYEVEEVLCHNDLNPQNILFTDEVKFIDWEFANLVDRYFDLASVCVEFDLDNQAEKYFLAHYFNTDEEIYNEKLTAHKTIYKALCTQWFESL
;
A
#
# COMPACT_ATOMS: atom_id res chain seq x y z
N GLN A 1 1.87 23.54 20.06
CA GLN A 1 1.16 22.31 20.55
C GLN A 1 -0.12 22.13 19.73
N TYR A 2 -0.35 20.91 19.22
CA TYR A 2 -1.55 20.60 18.45
C TYR A 2 -2.77 20.50 19.38
N LYS A 3 -3.93 20.98 18.93
CA LYS A 3 -5.20 20.84 19.68
C LYS A 3 -5.52 19.40 20.05
N LEU A 4 -5.04 18.45 19.24
CA LEU A 4 -5.18 17.01 19.50
C LEU A 4 -4.58 16.59 20.86
N PHE A 5 -3.59 17.32 21.37
CA PHE A 5 -2.91 17.06 22.63
C PHE A 5 -3.03 18.25 23.61
N GLU A 6 -4.02 19.12 23.40
CA GLU A 6 -4.27 20.23 24.32
C GLU A 6 -4.77 19.66 25.66
N ASN A 7 -4.05 19.98 26.74
CA ASN A 7 -4.28 19.47 28.10
C ASN A 7 -4.01 17.97 28.31
N HIS A 8 -3.37 17.30 27.34
CA HIS A 8 -2.95 15.91 27.50
C HIS A 8 -1.48 15.83 27.92
N GLU A 9 -1.17 14.94 28.85
CA GLU A 9 0.22 14.64 29.21
C GLU A 9 0.85 13.76 28.15
N ILE A 10 2.05 14.12 27.69
CA ILE A 10 2.86 13.30 26.81
C ILE A 10 3.76 12.41 27.66
N GLU A 11 3.47 11.13 27.68
CA GLU A 11 4.20 10.14 28.48
C GLU A 11 5.47 9.67 27.79
N GLU A 12 5.43 9.51 26.48
CA GLU A 12 6.55 9.01 25.68
C GLU A 12 6.54 9.63 24.27
N LEU A 13 7.70 10.01 23.80
CA LEU A 13 7.94 10.31 22.38
C LEU A 13 9.29 9.71 22.00
N ARG A 14 9.27 8.71 21.12
CA ARG A 14 10.49 8.05 20.65
C ARG A 14 10.47 7.73 19.18
N LEU A 15 11.63 7.78 18.57
CA LEU A 15 11.84 7.29 17.22
C LEU A 15 11.59 5.78 17.17
N LEU A 16 10.85 5.30 16.18
CA LEU A 16 10.69 3.86 15.94
C LEU A 16 12.01 3.28 15.42
N LYS A 17 12.28 2.02 15.73
CA LYS A 17 13.50 1.33 15.27
C LYS A 17 13.50 1.11 13.76
N ASN A 18 12.34 0.68 13.23
CA ASN A 18 12.18 0.46 11.80
C ASN A 18 11.72 1.78 11.16
N GLN A 19 12.53 2.30 10.27
CA GLN A 19 12.29 3.55 9.56
C GLN A 19 12.09 3.27 8.09
N GLY A 20 11.09 3.93 7.50
CA GLY A 20 10.97 4.01 6.05
C GLY A 20 11.99 4.97 5.42
N TYR A 21 12.17 4.89 4.12
CA TYR A 21 13.04 5.79 3.37
C TYR A 21 12.48 7.22 3.30
N CYS A 22 11.17 7.34 3.11
CA CYS A 22 10.49 8.59 2.82
C CYS A 22 10.07 9.38 4.08
N ASN A 23 10.06 8.74 5.25
CA ASN A 23 9.53 9.33 6.48
C ASN A 23 10.40 8.97 7.69
N GLU A 24 10.41 9.86 8.70
CA GLU A 24 10.81 9.52 10.07
C GLU A 24 9.55 9.21 10.88
N ASN A 25 9.53 8.04 11.50
CA ASN A 25 8.36 7.54 12.21
C ASN A 25 8.64 7.55 13.73
N TYR A 26 7.76 8.21 14.48
CA TYR A 26 7.84 8.31 15.93
C TYR A 26 6.59 7.70 16.57
N LEU A 27 6.77 6.97 17.67
CA LEU A 27 5.71 6.61 18.58
C LEU A 27 5.53 7.72 19.61
N LEU A 28 4.30 8.19 19.75
CA LEU A 28 3.89 9.08 20.83
C LEU A 28 2.85 8.36 21.69
N LYS A 29 3.04 8.37 23.02
CA LYS A 29 2.05 7.89 24.00
C LYS A 29 1.49 9.07 24.79
N SER A 30 0.20 9.08 24.95
CA SER A 30 -0.53 10.08 25.71
C SER A 30 -1.87 9.52 26.16
N GLU A 31 -2.15 9.55 27.46
CA GLU A 31 -3.42 9.13 28.07
C GLU A 31 -3.85 7.71 27.61
N ASP A 32 -3.01 6.73 27.83
CA ASP A 32 -3.23 5.31 27.45
C ASP A 32 -3.43 5.07 25.94
N LYS A 33 -3.22 6.08 25.09
CA LYS A 33 -3.31 5.98 23.64
C LYS A 33 -1.94 6.08 22.99
N GLN A 34 -1.82 5.41 21.86
CA GLN A 34 -0.61 5.43 21.04
C GLN A 34 -0.90 6.09 19.69
N TYR A 35 0.05 6.89 19.23
CA TYR A 35 -0.04 7.62 17.98
C TYR A 35 1.24 7.42 17.18
N LEU A 36 1.09 7.34 15.86
CA LEU A 36 2.20 7.39 14.92
C LEU A 36 2.35 8.83 14.42
N ILE A 37 3.53 9.43 14.64
CA ILE A 37 3.90 10.68 13.99
C ILE A 37 4.82 10.35 12.84
N ARG A 38 4.44 10.71 11.63
CA ARG A 38 5.23 10.55 10.40
C ARG A 38 5.75 11.92 9.99
N LYS A 39 7.05 12.13 10.10
CA LYS A 39 7.71 13.36 9.62
C LYS A 39 8.27 13.12 8.24
N PHE A 40 7.84 13.92 7.28
CA PHE A 40 8.14 13.73 5.87
C PHE A 40 9.59 14.14 5.54
N LYS A 41 10.31 13.28 4.82
CA LYS A 41 11.63 13.56 4.25
C LYS A 41 11.54 13.92 2.77
N LEU A 42 10.58 13.30 2.07
CA LEU A 42 10.36 13.49 0.65
C LEU A 42 9.02 14.17 0.39
N GLN A 43 8.95 14.90 -0.72
CA GLN A 43 7.71 15.54 -1.15
C GLN A 43 6.85 14.53 -1.92
N HIS A 44 5.63 14.32 -1.42
CA HIS A 44 4.55 13.59 -2.05
C HIS A 44 3.26 14.42 -1.96
N ASP A 45 2.20 14.02 -2.65
CA ASP A 45 0.88 14.62 -2.45
C ASP A 45 0.28 14.14 -1.11
N ARG A 46 0.70 14.81 -0.04
CA ARG A 46 0.30 14.44 1.33
C ARG A 46 -1.18 14.64 1.61
N LYS A 47 -1.85 15.53 0.87
CA LYS A 47 -3.31 15.67 0.95
C LYS A 47 -4.03 14.47 0.36
N LEU A 48 -3.55 14.00 -0.79
CA LEU A 48 -4.10 12.80 -1.41
C LEU A 48 -3.86 11.58 -0.52
N GLU A 49 -2.65 11.40 0.00
CA GLU A 49 -2.30 10.34 0.94
C GLU A 49 -3.24 10.35 2.17
N PHE A 50 -3.38 11.50 2.84
CA PHE A 50 -4.26 11.65 4.00
C PHE A 50 -5.71 11.30 3.67
N LYS A 51 -6.22 11.77 2.52
CA LYS A 51 -7.57 11.48 2.05
C LYS A 51 -7.76 9.99 1.77
N ILE A 52 -6.79 9.35 1.10
CA ILE A 52 -6.83 7.91 0.79
C ILE A 52 -6.83 7.10 2.08
N GLN A 53 -5.93 7.42 3.01
CA GLN A 53 -5.87 6.73 4.30
C GLN A 53 -7.17 6.88 5.09
N GLN A 54 -7.85 8.04 5.04
CA GLN A 54 -9.15 8.23 5.66
C GLN A 54 -10.22 7.31 5.03
N LEU A 55 -10.27 7.24 3.69
CA LEU A 55 -11.19 6.34 2.99
C LEU A 55 -10.93 4.87 3.31
N ALA A 56 -9.65 4.49 3.42
CA ALA A 56 -9.25 3.15 3.82
C ALA A 56 -9.59 2.85 5.29
N TYR A 57 -9.43 3.82 6.18
CA TYR A 57 -9.88 3.72 7.57
C TYR A 57 -11.39 3.47 7.67
N ASP A 58 -12.20 4.19 6.90
CA ASP A 58 -13.66 4.05 6.88
C ASP A 58 -14.11 2.64 6.40
N LYS A 59 -13.22 1.91 5.73
CA LYS A 59 -13.36 0.49 5.33
C LYS A 59 -12.65 -0.49 6.26
N ASN A 60 -12.15 -0.02 7.39
CA ASN A 60 -11.41 -0.81 8.36
C ASN A 60 -10.12 -1.45 7.79
N ILE A 61 -9.43 -0.74 6.86
CA ILE A 61 -8.20 -1.23 6.19
C ILE A 61 -6.94 -0.53 6.75
N ALA A 62 -7.07 0.69 7.26
CA ALA A 62 -5.95 1.55 7.68
C ALA A 62 -6.11 2.05 9.12
N ALA A 63 -5.02 2.62 9.66
CA ALA A 63 -5.07 3.46 10.85
C ALA A 63 -5.84 4.75 10.58
N LYS A 64 -6.54 5.27 11.58
CA LYS A 64 -7.22 6.56 11.48
C LYS A 64 -6.20 7.69 11.33
N PRO A 65 -6.21 8.45 10.23
CA PRO A 65 -5.45 9.69 10.15
C PRO A 65 -6.15 10.77 10.99
N LEU A 66 -5.39 11.46 11.82
CA LEU A 66 -5.92 12.41 12.80
C LEU A 66 -5.58 13.84 12.45
N LEU A 67 -4.41 14.09 11.89
CA LEU A 67 -3.93 15.42 11.55
C LEU A 67 -2.91 15.35 10.43
N LEU A 68 -3.02 16.28 9.47
CA LEU A 68 -2.00 16.59 8.49
C LEU A 68 -1.53 18.03 8.70
N ASP A 69 -0.25 18.22 8.96
CA ASP A 69 0.40 19.52 9.04
C ASP A 69 1.43 19.66 7.92
N GLU A 70 1.00 20.25 6.82
CA GLU A 70 1.85 20.47 5.65
C GLU A 70 2.94 21.51 5.92
N VAL A 71 2.69 22.46 6.84
CA VAL A 71 3.65 23.52 7.15
C VAL A 71 4.87 22.96 7.89
N ASN A 72 4.62 22.08 8.85
CA ASN A 72 5.66 21.40 9.62
C ASN A 72 6.09 20.07 9.02
N GLY A 73 5.47 19.64 7.90
CA GLY A 73 5.83 18.45 7.16
C GLY A 73 5.59 17.15 7.93
N LEU A 74 4.42 17.02 8.57
CA LEU A 74 4.12 15.81 9.33
C LEU A 74 2.64 15.39 9.25
N MET A 75 2.39 14.10 9.51
CA MET A 75 1.07 13.51 9.68
C MET A 75 1.02 12.76 11.01
N ILE A 76 -0.11 12.83 11.70
CA ILE A 76 -0.39 12.07 12.93
C ILE A 76 -1.54 11.11 12.65
N CYS A 77 -1.34 9.84 12.99
CA CYS A 77 -2.33 8.78 12.88
C CYS A 77 -2.46 8.04 14.21
N GLU A 78 -3.53 7.28 14.38
CA GLU A 78 -3.56 6.23 15.41
C GLU A 78 -2.42 5.24 15.15
N PHE A 79 -1.84 4.70 16.22
CA PHE A 79 -0.83 3.65 16.09
C PHE A 79 -1.53 2.29 15.97
N LEU A 80 -1.13 1.48 15.00
CA LEU A 80 -1.60 0.11 14.86
C LEU A 80 -0.56 -0.85 15.42
N GLU A 81 -0.99 -1.71 16.32
CA GLU A 81 -0.21 -2.86 16.72
C GLU A 81 -0.52 -4.06 15.82
N GLY A 82 0.49 -4.78 15.40
CA GLY A 82 0.35 -5.94 14.52
C GLY A 82 1.70 -6.59 14.23
N LYS A 83 1.65 -7.69 13.50
CA LYS A 83 2.85 -8.43 13.10
C LYS A 83 3.01 -8.36 11.59
N HIS A 84 4.24 -8.15 11.15
CA HIS A 84 4.60 -8.38 9.75
C HIS A 84 4.90 -9.86 9.54
N LYS A 85 4.52 -10.38 8.38
CA LYS A 85 4.83 -11.75 7.96
C LYS A 85 5.63 -11.70 6.67
N SER A 86 6.64 -12.55 6.54
CA SER A 86 7.39 -12.74 5.28
C SER A 86 6.92 -13.94 4.47
N VAL A 87 6.14 -14.82 5.10
CA VAL A 87 5.53 -15.99 4.46
C VAL A 87 4.06 -16.01 4.87
N LEU A 88 3.19 -16.23 3.89
CA LEU A 88 1.74 -16.28 4.07
C LEU A 88 1.24 -17.72 3.96
N ASP A 89 0.37 -18.12 4.87
CA ASP A 89 -0.41 -19.35 4.73
C ASP A 89 -1.73 -19.10 3.96
N GLU A 90 -2.52 -20.13 3.73
CA GLU A 90 -3.78 -20.03 2.99
C GLU A 90 -4.80 -19.10 3.68
N ASP A 91 -4.87 -19.08 5.01
CA ASP A 91 -5.75 -18.16 5.77
C ASP A 91 -5.32 -16.70 5.60
N ASP A 92 -4.01 -16.45 5.65
CA ASP A 92 -3.44 -15.12 5.39
C ASP A 92 -3.77 -14.65 3.97
N LEU A 93 -3.58 -15.50 2.97
CA LEU A 93 -3.87 -15.19 1.56
C LEU A 93 -5.36 -14.91 1.34
N GLN A 94 -6.25 -15.67 1.96
CA GLN A 94 -7.69 -15.44 1.89
C GLN A 94 -8.08 -14.08 2.52
N LYS A 95 -7.55 -13.77 3.71
CA LYS A 95 -7.78 -12.51 4.41
C LYS A 95 -7.25 -11.32 3.59
N LEU A 96 -6.03 -11.46 3.05
CA LEU A 96 -5.42 -10.42 2.22
C LEU A 96 -6.23 -10.17 0.94
N ALA A 97 -6.68 -11.23 0.27
CA ALA A 97 -7.56 -11.14 -0.90
C ALA A 97 -8.86 -10.38 -0.57
N GLN A 98 -9.47 -10.65 0.58
CA GLN A 98 -10.69 -9.96 1.02
C GLN A 98 -10.44 -8.47 1.30
N VAL A 99 -9.34 -8.14 1.97
CA VAL A 99 -9.00 -6.75 2.28
C VAL A 99 -8.68 -5.97 1.00
N LEU A 100 -8.01 -6.59 0.03
CA LEU A 100 -7.78 -5.98 -1.29
C LEU A 100 -9.08 -5.72 -2.06
N ARG A 101 -10.05 -6.65 -2.04
CA ARG A 101 -11.37 -6.38 -2.63
C ARG A 101 -12.03 -5.15 -1.99
N ASN A 102 -11.95 -5.04 -0.67
CA ASN A 102 -12.52 -3.90 0.05
C ASN A 102 -11.81 -2.59 -0.34
N LEU A 103 -10.48 -2.59 -0.44
CA LEU A 103 -9.69 -1.46 -0.91
C LEU A 103 -10.10 -1.06 -2.34
N HIS A 104 -10.11 -2.01 -3.26
CA HIS A 104 -10.43 -1.77 -4.66
C HIS A 104 -11.90 -1.39 -4.90
N SER A 105 -12.78 -1.54 -3.90
CA SER A 105 -14.16 -1.05 -3.93
C SER A 105 -14.30 0.44 -3.56
N ILE A 106 -13.23 1.08 -3.11
CA ILE A 106 -13.24 2.49 -2.70
C ILE A 106 -13.26 3.39 -3.94
N HIS A 107 -14.25 4.26 -4.03
CA HIS A 107 -14.32 5.24 -5.09
C HIS A 107 -13.47 6.48 -4.77
N LEU A 108 -12.43 6.67 -5.55
CA LEU A 108 -11.56 7.85 -5.48
C LEU A 108 -11.72 8.69 -6.75
N LYS A 109 -11.94 10.00 -6.59
CA LYS A 109 -11.85 10.95 -7.70
C LYS A 109 -10.45 11.55 -7.72
N SER A 110 -9.58 10.98 -8.54
CA SER A 110 -8.20 11.42 -8.78
C SER A 110 -7.80 11.11 -10.21
N LYS A 111 -6.69 11.66 -10.67
CA LYS A 111 -6.09 11.29 -11.94
C LYS A 111 -5.34 9.96 -11.75
N PRO A 112 -5.60 8.94 -12.60
CA PRO A 112 -4.88 7.67 -12.52
C PRO A 112 -3.38 7.84 -12.73
N LEU A 113 -2.61 7.00 -12.06
CA LEU A 113 -1.17 6.90 -12.28
C LEU A 113 -0.92 6.21 -13.63
N ASN A 114 -0.16 6.87 -14.49
CA ASN A 114 0.27 6.28 -15.74
C ASN A 114 1.59 5.54 -15.55
N LEU A 115 1.53 4.21 -15.43
CA LEU A 115 2.69 3.35 -15.22
C LEU A 115 3.74 3.49 -16.34
N LYS A 116 3.31 3.70 -17.59
CA LYS A 116 4.21 3.88 -18.74
C LYS A 116 5.05 5.16 -18.64
N ASN A 117 4.48 6.21 -18.03
CA ASN A 117 5.18 7.46 -17.78
C ASN A 117 6.01 7.44 -16.48
N ALA A 118 5.64 6.58 -15.54
CA ALA A 118 6.36 6.42 -14.27
C ALA A 118 7.70 5.68 -14.45
N LEU A 119 7.82 4.82 -15.48
CA LEU A 119 9.04 4.09 -15.80
C LEU A 119 9.95 4.85 -16.77
N SER A 120 11.18 5.09 -16.36
CA SER A 120 12.24 5.65 -17.21
C SER A 120 12.87 4.60 -18.13
N SER A 121 13.03 3.36 -17.63
CA SER A 121 13.59 2.25 -18.38
C SER A 121 12.70 1.85 -19.55
N LYS A 122 13.34 1.59 -20.70
CA LYS A 122 12.70 1.14 -21.94
C LYS A 122 13.25 -0.21 -22.38
N SER A 123 13.58 -1.09 -21.44
CA SER A 123 14.05 -2.43 -21.78
C SER A 123 13.04 -3.17 -22.66
N LYS A 124 13.49 -4.13 -23.44
CA LYS A 124 12.63 -4.93 -24.32
C LYS A 124 11.53 -5.65 -23.52
N GLU A 125 11.89 -6.18 -22.37
CA GLU A 125 10.98 -6.89 -21.47
C GLU A 125 9.83 -5.97 -20.97
N ILE A 126 10.15 -4.74 -20.57
CA ILE A 126 9.15 -3.74 -20.15
C ILE A 126 8.23 -3.35 -21.33
N GLN A 127 8.81 -3.17 -22.53
CA GLN A 127 8.01 -2.84 -23.71
C GLN A 127 7.05 -3.99 -24.07
N GLU A 128 7.52 -5.24 -24.05
CA GLU A 128 6.70 -6.43 -24.27
C GLU A 128 5.59 -6.55 -23.21
N ALA A 129 5.87 -6.27 -21.95
CA ALA A 129 4.85 -6.25 -20.90
C ALA A 129 3.75 -5.21 -21.18
N PHE A 130 4.09 -4.00 -21.61
CA PHE A 130 3.09 -3.00 -22.00
C PHE A 130 2.27 -3.42 -23.23
N VAL A 131 2.91 -4.07 -24.22
CA VAL A 131 2.18 -4.61 -25.40
C VAL A 131 1.19 -5.71 -24.98
N ILE A 132 1.52 -6.52 -23.98
CA ILE A 132 0.58 -7.49 -23.41
C ILE A 132 -0.58 -6.76 -22.75
N LEU A 133 -0.33 -5.75 -21.93
CA LEU A 133 -1.39 -5.01 -21.23
C LEU A 133 -2.35 -4.29 -22.17
N GLU A 134 -1.89 -3.84 -23.35
CA GLU A 134 -2.75 -3.21 -24.37
C GLU A 134 -3.84 -4.16 -24.94
N LYS A 135 -3.75 -5.46 -24.68
CA LYS A 135 -4.78 -6.45 -25.08
C LYS A 135 -5.97 -6.52 -24.11
N TYR A 136 -5.84 -5.94 -22.92
CA TYR A 136 -6.81 -6.05 -21.84
C TYR A 136 -7.41 -4.69 -21.48
N GLU A 137 -8.67 -4.71 -21.05
CA GLU A 137 -9.26 -3.52 -20.45
C GLU A 137 -8.55 -3.17 -19.15
N VAL A 138 -8.35 -1.87 -18.93
CA VAL A 138 -7.78 -1.35 -17.68
C VAL A 138 -8.90 -1.26 -16.66
N GLU A 139 -8.74 -1.94 -15.54
CA GLU A 139 -9.67 -1.92 -14.42
C GLU A 139 -9.16 -0.99 -13.32
N GLU A 140 -9.29 0.33 -13.56
CA GLU A 140 -8.81 1.35 -12.62
C GLU A 140 -9.56 1.30 -11.28
N VAL A 141 -8.82 1.03 -10.23
CA VAL A 141 -9.30 1.00 -8.84
C VAL A 141 -8.30 1.72 -7.93
N LEU A 142 -8.71 2.04 -6.71
CA LEU A 142 -7.76 2.52 -5.70
C LEU A 142 -6.83 1.39 -5.30
N CYS A 143 -5.56 1.46 -5.71
CA CYS A 143 -4.49 0.54 -5.31
C CYS A 143 -3.59 1.16 -4.24
N HIS A 144 -3.00 0.31 -3.42
CA HIS A 144 -1.96 0.70 -2.46
C HIS A 144 -0.63 1.02 -3.15
N ASN A 145 -0.31 0.24 -4.19
CA ASN A 145 0.89 0.32 -5.04
C ASN A 145 2.22 -0.05 -4.37
N ASP A 146 2.23 -0.37 -3.06
CA ASP A 146 3.43 -0.76 -2.32
C ASP A 146 3.10 -1.82 -1.23
N LEU A 147 2.55 -2.97 -1.65
CA LEU A 147 2.14 -4.06 -0.76
C LEU A 147 3.31 -5.02 -0.44
N ASN A 148 4.42 -4.45 0.01
CA ASN A 148 5.52 -5.25 0.55
C ASN A 148 5.21 -5.75 1.99
N PRO A 149 5.92 -6.78 2.51
CA PRO A 149 5.68 -7.36 3.83
C PRO A 149 5.70 -6.35 4.99
N GLN A 150 6.45 -5.24 4.87
CA GLN A 150 6.54 -4.23 5.93
C GLN A 150 5.34 -3.26 5.94
N ASN A 151 4.56 -3.22 4.85
CA ASN A 151 3.38 -2.37 4.73
C ASN A 151 2.07 -3.12 5.04
N ILE A 152 2.16 -4.40 5.39
CA ILE A 152 1.02 -5.24 5.77
C ILE A 152 1.15 -5.65 7.22
N LEU A 153 0.13 -5.32 8.02
CA LEU A 153 0.01 -5.70 9.43
C LEU A 153 -1.06 -6.77 9.59
N PHE A 154 -0.68 -7.89 10.16
CA PHE A 154 -1.56 -8.95 10.58
C PHE A 154 -1.90 -8.75 12.06
N THR A 155 -3.17 -8.49 12.31
CA THR A 155 -3.81 -8.39 13.61
C THR A 155 -4.87 -9.51 13.66
N ASP A 156 -6.00 -9.32 14.34
CA ASP A 156 -7.19 -10.18 14.11
C ASP A 156 -7.72 -10.01 12.68
N GLU A 157 -7.40 -8.88 12.05
CA GLU A 157 -7.67 -8.54 10.65
C GLU A 157 -6.36 -8.14 9.96
N VAL A 158 -6.41 -7.96 8.63
CA VAL A 158 -5.28 -7.42 7.87
C VAL A 158 -5.46 -5.91 7.70
N LYS A 159 -4.40 -5.15 7.97
CA LYS A 159 -4.36 -3.69 7.78
C LYS A 159 -3.18 -3.30 6.90
N PHE A 160 -3.34 -2.22 6.16
CA PHE A 160 -2.27 -1.63 5.36
C PHE A 160 -1.78 -0.33 6.00
N ILE A 161 -0.50 -0.09 5.88
CA ILE A 161 0.18 1.14 6.32
C ILE A 161 1.03 1.69 5.18
N ASP A 162 1.43 2.96 5.30
CA ASP A 162 2.29 3.65 4.33
C ASP A 162 1.64 3.90 2.96
N TRP A 163 0.68 4.80 2.94
CA TRP A 163 -0.20 5.10 1.80
C TRP A 163 0.37 6.10 0.79
N GLU A 164 1.66 6.43 0.88
CA GLU A 164 2.26 7.52 0.10
C GLU A 164 2.30 7.28 -1.42
N PHE A 165 2.28 6.02 -1.87
CA PHE A 165 2.21 5.65 -3.28
C PHE A 165 0.80 5.29 -3.76
N ALA A 166 -0.20 5.29 -2.85
CA ALA A 166 -1.55 4.88 -3.19
C ALA A 166 -2.19 5.81 -4.24
N ASN A 167 -2.78 5.21 -5.27
CA ASN A 167 -3.40 5.94 -6.38
C ASN A 167 -4.33 5.01 -7.19
N LEU A 168 -5.02 5.57 -8.17
CA LEU A 168 -5.79 4.77 -9.14
C LEU A 168 -4.85 4.12 -10.15
N VAL A 169 -4.91 2.80 -10.22
CA VAL A 169 -4.15 1.95 -11.17
C VAL A 169 -5.01 0.73 -11.51
N ASP A 170 -4.61 -0.06 -12.50
CA ASP A 170 -5.23 -1.36 -12.74
C ASP A 170 -5.07 -2.28 -11.51
N ARG A 171 -6.15 -2.93 -11.06
CA ARG A 171 -6.17 -3.82 -9.89
C ARG A 171 -5.09 -4.91 -9.90
N TYR A 172 -4.70 -5.36 -11.09
CA TYR A 172 -3.63 -6.34 -11.25
C TYR A 172 -2.26 -5.85 -10.76
N PHE A 173 -2.08 -4.54 -10.58
CA PHE A 173 -0.83 -4.00 -10.05
C PHE A 173 -0.63 -4.38 -8.58
N ASP A 174 -1.65 -4.21 -7.73
CA ASP A 174 -1.60 -4.66 -6.33
C ASP A 174 -1.53 -6.20 -6.22
N LEU A 175 -2.27 -6.92 -7.07
CA LEU A 175 -2.19 -8.38 -7.11
C LEU A 175 -0.79 -8.87 -7.49
N ALA A 176 -0.17 -8.22 -8.45
CA ALA A 176 1.21 -8.52 -8.87
C ALA A 176 2.22 -8.19 -7.76
N SER A 177 2.05 -7.07 -7.05
CA SER A 177 2.95 -6.70 -5.95
C SER A 177 2.93 -7.77 -4.85
N VAL A 178 1.76 -8.24 -4.41
CA VAL A 178 1.65 -9.32 -3.42
C VAL A 178 2.34 -10.59 -3.92
N CYS A 179 2.06 -11.03 -5.15
CA CYS A 179 2.69 -12.23 -5.70
C CYS A 179 4.23 -12.14 -5.76
N VAL A 180 4.77 -10.96 -6.06
CA VAL A 180 6.22 -10.71 -6.14
C VAL A 180 6.84 -10.61 -4.75
N GLU A 181 6.26 -9.82 -3.86
CA GLU A 181 6.82 -9.50 -2.56
C GLU A 181 6.83 -10.68 -1.59
N PHE A 182 5.87 -11.60 -1.74
CA PHE A 182 5.80 -12.81 -0.93
C PHE A 182 6.34 -14.06 -1.67
N ASP A 183 6.92 -13.89 -2.85
CA ASP A 183 7.47 -14.98 -3.68
C ASP A 183 6.49 -16.16 -3.80
N LEU A 184 5.22 -15.85 -4.11
CA LEU A 184 4.17 -16.85 -4.17
C LEU A 184 4.47 -17.85 -5.29
N ASP A 185 4.43 -19.13 -4.95
CA ASP A 185 4.46 -20.18 -5.97
C ASP A 185 3.16 -20.24 -6.78
N ASN A 186 3.13 -21.04 -7.82
CA ASN A 186 1.98 -21.16 -8.72
C ASN A 186 0.69 -21.60 -8.00
N GLN A 187 0.79 -22.39 -6.92
CA GLN A 187 -0.37 -22.88 -6.17
C GLN A 187 -0.91 -21.79 -5.26
N ALA A 188 -0.06 -21.12 -4.49
CA ALA A 188 -0.41 -20.01 -3.62
C ALA A 188 -0.98 -18.82 -4.41
N GLU A 189 -0.38 -18.53 -5.58
CA GLU A 189 -0.85 -17.48 -6.49
C GLU A 189 -2.27 -17.79 -7.02
N LYS A 190 -2.50 -19.01 -7.49
CA LYS A 190 -3.84 -19.47 -7.90
C LYS A 190 -4.85 -19.35 -6.78
N TYR A 191 -4.48 -19.81 -5.57
CA TYR A 191 -5.33 -19.74 -4.39
C TYR A 191 -5.70 -18.29 -4.05
N PHE A 192 -4.71 -17.40 -3.98
CA PHE A 192 -4.90 -15.98 -3.71
C PHE A 192 -5.83 -15.30 -4.71
N LEU A 193 -5.57 -15.52 -6.01
CA LEU A 193 -6.36 -14.91 -7.09
C LEU A 193 -7.80 -15.43 -7.12
N ALA A 194 -8.00 -16.75 -6.93
CA ALA A 194 -9.34 -17.33 -6.83
C ALA A 194 -10.17 -16.69 -5.70
N HIS A 195 -9.54 -16.45 -4.53
CA HIS A 195 -10.19 -15.75 -3.42
C HIS A 195 -10.41 -14.27 -3.69
N TYR A 196 -9.51 -13.62 -4.44
CA TYR A 196 -9.68 -12.21 -4.80
C TYR A 196 -10.81 -12.02 -5.81
N PHE A 197 -10.85 -12.78 -6.89
CA PHE A 197 -11.90 -12.67 -7.91
C PHE A 197 -13.22 -13.32 -7.51
N ASN A 198 -13.21 -14.16 -6.47
CA ASN A 198 -14.34 -14.95 -5.99
C ASN A 198 -14.97 -15.79 -7.11
N THR A 199 -14.13 -16.40 -7.93
CA THR A 199 -14.51 -17.17 -9.11
C THR A 199 -13.45 -18.22 -9.42
N ASP A 200 -13.88 -19.33 -10.03
CA ASP A 200 -12.99 -20.33 -10.64
C ASP A 200 -12.76 -20.03 -12.14
N GLU A 201 -13.27 -18.90 -12.66
CA GLU A 201 -13.09 -18.52 -14.05
C GLU A 201 -11.63 -18.17 -14.37
N GLU A 202 -11.32 -18.15 -15.67
CA GLU A 202 -9.97 -17.92 -16.16
C GLU A 202 -9.45 -16.53 -15.74
N ILE A 203 -8.46 -16.55 -14.87
CA ILE A 203 -7.74 -15.35 -14.45
C ILE A 203 -6.73 -15.00 -15.55
N TYR A 204 -6.61 -13.73 -15.91
CA TYR A 204 -5.71 -13.28 -16.96
C TYR A 204 -4.23 -13.39 -16.52
N ASN A 205 -3.68 -14.60 -16.57
CA ASN A 205 -2.31 -14.89 -16.14
C ASN A 205 -1.27 -14.07 -16.90
N GLU A 206 -1.47 -13.81 -18.20
CA GLU A 206 -0.58 -12.95 -18.99
C GLU A 206 -0.61 -11.50 -18.47
N LYS A 207 -1.81 -10.96 -18.12
CA LYS A 207 -1.98 -9.63 -17.54
C LYS A 207 -1.25 -9.51 -16.21
N LEU A 208 -1.39 -10.53 -15.34
CA LEU A 208 -0.69 -10.58 -14.06
C LEU A 208 0.83 -10.61 -14.25
N THR A 209 1.33 -11.48 -15.14
CA THR A 209 2.77 -11.60 -15.43
C THR A 209 3.34 -10.29 -15.96
N ALA A 210 2.62 -9.59 -16.84
CA ALA A 210 3.03 -8.28 -17.34
C ALA A 210 3.09 -7.23 -16.20
N HIS A 211 2.10 -7.21 -15.30
CA HIS A 211 2.14 -6.34 -14.13
C HIS A 211 3.27 -6.68 -13.15
N LYS A 212 3.60 -7.97 -12.96
CA LYS A 212 4.77 -8.38 -12.16
C LYS A 212 6.08 -7.82 -12.74
N THR A 213 6.24 -7.87 -14.07
CA THR A 213 7.42 -7.29 -14.75
C THR A 213 7.51 -5.79 -14.53
N ILE A 214 6.40 -5.07 -14.69
CA ILE A 214 6.34 -3.61 -14.48
C ILE A 214 6.59 -3.24 -13.02
N TYR A 215 5.99 -3.97 -12.08
CA TYR A 215 6.20 -3.76 -10.64
C TYR A 215 7.68 -3.89 -10.26
N LYS A 216 8.33 -5.00 -10.65
CA LYS A 216 9.77 -5.22 -10.40
C LYS A 216 10.63 -4.11 -10.98
N ALA A 217 10.30 -3.64 -12.18
CA ALA A 217 11.04 -2.56 -12.83
C ALA A 217 10.89 -1.23 -12.10
N LEU A 218 9.69 -0.92 -11.57
CA LEU A 218 9.45 0.27 -10.75
C LEU A 218 10.19 0.21 -9.42
N CYS A 219 10.18 -0.95 -8.74
CA CYS A 219 10.95 -1.14 -7.51
C CYS A 219 12.45 -0.95 -7.76
N THR A 220 13.00 -1.56 -8.82
CA THR A 220 14.42 -1.40 -9.18
C THR A 220 14.76 0.07 -9.43
N GLN A 221 13.97 0.77 -10.24
CA GLN A 221 14.16 2.19 -10.53
C GLN A 221 14.12 3.04 -9.26
N TRP A 222 13.18 2.74 -8.35
CA TRP A 222 13.05 3.48 -7.11
C TRP A 222 14.29 3.30 -6.22
N PHE A 223 14.78 2.07 -6.04
CA PHE A 223 16.00 1.81 -5.26
C PHE A 223 17.25 2.44 -5.88
N GLU A 224 17.35 2.51 -7.20
CA GLU A 224 18.46 3.19 -7.90
C GLU A 224 18.42 4.72 -7.76
N SER A 225 17.28 5.28 -7.36
CA SER A 225 17.09 6.73 -7.18
C SER A 225 17.39 7.23 -5.77
N LEU A 226 17.60 6.33 -4.79
CA LEU A 226 17.97 6.65 -3.40
C LEU A 226 19.48 6.95 -3.25
#